data_24bbcbf068441751c9e0966a81e154e9
#
_entry.id   24bbcbf068441751c9e0966a81e154e9
#
_cell.length_a   1.000
_cell.length_b   1.000
_cell.length_c   1.000
_cell.angle_alpha   90.00
_cell.angle_beta   90.00
_cell.angle_gamma   90.00
#
_symmetry.space_group_name_H-M   'P 1'
#
loop_
_entity.id
_entity.type
_entity.pdbx_description
1 polymer ?
#
loop_
_entity_poly.entity_id
_entity_poly.type
_entity_poly.pdbx_seq_one_letter_code
_entity_poly.pdbx_strand_id
1 'polypeptide(L)'
;MRKKFAALCLCAAAAAMVAVGCGKKDSQETDAAETTAAQSGTGEQAEIPQGTVTLGEYMGLEISEPSQEVTDEDVETQINYTLSMNPNMVEVTDRPAQEGDVVNIDYVGLKDGVAFDGGTAEGYDLTLGSGTFIDGFEDGLIGAEIGEERSLDLTFPENYGNADLAGQAVVFEVTVNSIQEEQEAVLDDAFVQTVSDTSTTVDEYRQEVRQDLEELAAQSAQIDMQNQAIELAIANSTFEGLDEQVDAEFQAQLDEMTAALEQSGISIADYASMYGMDEAGFNDYMRSSIESNAQVALVCQAIAEAEGLQAEDADRLEVAKLYGLDSPDELVNAYGQEAVDEAARNMKVMNFLVENAVRTPAETEAAE
;
A
#
# COMPACT_ATOMS: atom_id res chain seq x y z
N MET A 1 -1.39 13.57 -2.07
CA MET A 1 -0.82 12.21 -1.92
C MET A 1 -1.84 11.26 -1.29
N ARG A 2 -2.84 10.83 -2.08
CA ARG A 2 -3.82 9.82 -1.64
C ARG A 2 -3.42 8.49 -2.25
N LYS A 3 -2.62 7.70 -1.57
CA LYS A 3 -2.40 6.27 -1.87
C LYS A 3 -1.99 5.61 -0.57
N LYS A 4 -2.92 4.85 0.02
CA LYS A 4 -2.75 3.65 0.82
C LYS A 4 -3.83 3.60 1.88
N PHE A 5 -4.86 2.82 1.63
CA PHE A 5 -5.55 1.89 2.52
C PHE A 5 -6.82 1.42 1.82
N ALA A 6 -6.66 0.50 0.90
CA ALA A 6 -7.74 -0.36 0.44
C ALA A 6 -7.08 -1.72 0.16
N ALA A 7 -6.86 -2.45 1.22
CA ALA A 7 -6.53 -3.85 1.15
C ALA A 7 -7.57 -4.55 2.02
N LEU A 8 -8.66 -4.96 1.40
CA LEU A 8 -9.33 -6.22 1.76
C LEU A 8 -10.46 -6.50 0.75
N CYS A 9 -10.54 -7.75 0.36
CA CYS A 9 -11.63 -8.40 -0.38
C CYS A 9 -11.66 -8.22 -1.89
N LEU A 10 -10.58 -8.53 -2.57
CA LEU A 10 -10.63 -9.17 -3.87
C LEU A 10 -9.90 -10.50 -3.77
N CYS A 11 -10.60 -11.45 -3.19
CA CYS A 11 -10.16 -12.82 -3.06
C CYS A 11 -10.74 -13.62 -4.21
N ALA A 12 -10.06 -13.62 -5.34
CA ALA A 12 -10.12 -14.66 -6.37
C ALA A 12 -9.32 -14.35 -7.65
N ALA A 13 -8.37 -13.41 -7.66
CA ALA A 13 -7.53 -13.21 -8.84
C ALA A 13 -6.13 -12.67 -8.51
N ALA A 14 -5.55 -13.09 -7.39
CA ALA A 14 -4.23 -12.63 -6.97
C ALA A 14 -3.11 -13.64 -7.28
N ALA A 15 -3.15 -14.29 -8.44
CA ALA A 15 -2.05 -15.13 -8.92
C ALA A 15 -1.12 -14.42 -9.91
N ALA A 16 -1.06 -13.10 -9.93
CA ALA A 16 -0.14 -12.40 -10.82
C ALA A 16 0.24 -11.02 -10.29
N MET A 17 0.98 -10.94 -9.18
CA MET A 17 1.79 -9.74 -8.91
C MET A 17 2.99 -10.05 -8.02
N VAL A 18 4.05 -10.57 -8.60
CA VAL A 18 5.42 -10.37 -8.12
C VAL A 18 6.18 -9.67 -9.24
N ALA A 19 5.99 -8.36 -9.31
CA ALA A 19 6.93 -7.48 -10.00
C ALA A 19 7.17 -6.26 -9.11
N VAL A 20 8.02 -6.42 -8.10
CA VAL A 20 8.62 -5.28 -7.40
C VAL A 20 9.75 -4.77 -8.29
N GLY A 21 9.41 -3.78 -9.10
CA GLY A 21 10.37 -2.94 -9.78
C GLY A 21 10.51 -1.62 -9.01
N CYS A 22 11.53 -1.48 -8.19
CA CYS A 22 12.07 -0.16 -7.84
C CYS A 22 12.65 0.47 -9.10
N GLY A 23 12.06 1.57 -9.58
CA GLY A 23 12.58 2.29 -10.74
C GLY A 23 11.95 3.66 -10.86
N LYS A 24 12.77 4.66 -10.67
CA LYS A 24 12.54 6.10 -10.80
C LYS A 24 11.76 6.47 -12.08
N LYS A 25 10.88 7.46 -11.94
CA LYS A 25 10.38 8.25 -13.06
C LYS A 25 11.51 9.08 -13.64
N ASP A 26 11.82 8.83 -14.90
CA ASP A 26 12.35 9.85 -15.82
C ASP A 26 11.47 9.85 -17.06
N SER A 27 11.00 11.04 -17.38
CA SER A 27 10.19 11.36 -18.55
C SER A 27 11.07 11.41 -19.80
N GLN A 28 10.86 10.48 -20.73
CA GLN A 28 11.12 10.75 -22.16
C GLN A 28 10.20 9.88 -23.03
N GLU A 29 9.45 10.57 -23.89
CA GLU A 29 8.71 9.98 -25.00
C GLU A 29 9.67 9.21 -25.92
N THR A 30 9.37 7.93 -26.16
CA THR A 30 9.74 7.25 -27.41
C THR A 30 8.77 6.11 -27.68
N ASP A 31 8.15 6.19 -28.84
CA ASP A 31 7.57 5.18 -29.74
C ASP A 31 7.04 3.86 -29.19
N ALA A 32 5.79 3.62 -29.61
CA ALA A 32 5.05 2.37 -29.52
C ALA A 32 5.89 1.15 -29.94
N ALA A 33 6.20 0.29 -28.99
CA ALA A 33 6.52 -1.10 -29.23
C ALA A 33 5.33 -1.94 -28.75
N GLU A 34 4.66 -2.59 -29.69
CA GLU A 34 3.69 -3.65 -29.46
C GLU A 34 4.29 -4.67 -28.50
N THR A 35 3.83 -4.65 -27.25
CA THR A 35 4.06 -5.77 -26.35
C THR A 35 3.00 -6.80 -26.67
N THR A 36 3.35 -7.75 -27.51
CA THR A 36 2.59 -8.98 -27.72
C THR A 36 2.30 -9.61 -26.37
N ALA A 37 0.99 -9.71 -26.08
CA ALA A 37 0.49 -10.56 -25.01
C ALA A 37 1.16 -11.93 -25.13
N ALA A 38 1.89 -12.34 -24.08
CA ALA A 38 2.39 -13.68 -23.98
C ALA A 38 1.17 -14.59 -23.93
N GLN A 39 0.96 -15.30 -25.03
CA GLN A 39 0.03 -16.42 -25.06
C GLN A 39 0.52 -17.45 -24.02
N SER A 40 -0.24 -17.56 -22.95
CA SER A 40 -0.10 -18.69 -22.02
C SER A 40 -0.16 -19.99 -22.83
N GLY A 41 0.86 -20.81 -22.65
CA GLY A 41 0.97 -22.09 -23.30
C GLY A 41 -0.28 -22.93 -23.03
N THR A 42 -0.76 -23.59 -24.08
CA THR A 42 -1.78 -24.62 -24.00
C THR A 42 -1.20 -25.88 -23.34
N GLY A 43 -1.03 -25.83 -22.01
CA GLY A 43 -1.04 -27.01 -21.16
C GLY A 43 -2.51 -27.22 -20.76
N GLU A 44 -3.02 -28.45 -20.85
CA GLU A 44 -4.27 -28.86 -20.21
C GLU A 44 -4.14 -28.51 -18.73
N GLN A 45 -4.71 -27.35 -18.32
CA GLN A 45 -4.90 -27.04 -16.91
C GLN A 45 -5.85 -28.12 -16.38
N ALA A 46 -5.42 -28.88 -15.39
CA ALA A 46 -6.31 -29.81 -14.69
C ALA A 46 -7.50 -28.99 -14.17
N GLU A 47 -8.73 -29.41 -14.49
CA GLU A 47 -9.92 -28.76 -13.95
C GLU A 47 -9.84 -28.81 -12.42
N ILE A 48 -9.81 -27.64 -11.78
CA ILE A 48 -9.87 -27.52 -10.32
C ILE A 48 -11.26 -28.01 -9.89
N PRO A 49 -11.35 -29.04 -9.02
CA PRO A 49 -12.64 -29.49 -8.52
C PRO A 49 -13.33 -28.34 -7.77
N GLN A 50 -14.60 -28.13 -8.02
CA GLN A 50 -15.37 -27.10 -7.34
C GLN A 50 -16.08 -27.71 -6.13
N GLY A 51 -15.86 -27.13 -4.96
CA GLY A 51 -16.63 -27.42 -3.76
C GLY A 51 -18.09 -26.95 -3.90
N THR A 52 -18.93 -27.41 -3.03
CA THR A 52 -20.34 -26.98 -2.93
C THR A 52 -20.66 -26.55 -1.51
N VAL A 53 -21.63 -25.65 -1.37
CA VAL A 53 -22.11 -25.17 -0.07
C VAL A 53 -23.61 -25.45 0.09
N THR A 54 -23.99 -25.87 1.29
CA THR A 54 -25.38 -25.85 1.75
C THR A 54 -25.51 -24.73 2.75
N LEU A 55 -26.23 -23.65 2.37
CA LEU A 55 -26.45 -22.49 3.22
C LEU A 55 -27.21 -22.86 4.48
N GLY A 56 -26.72 -22.36 5.61
CA GLY A 56 -27.44 -22.32 6.87
C GLY A 56 -28.26 -21.04 7.01
N GLU A 57 -28.40 -20.55 8.23
CA GLU A 57 -29.05 -19.26 8.51
C GLU A 57 -28.12 -18.11 8.13
N TYR A 58 -28.53 -17.31 7.14
CA TYR A 58 -27.79 -16.13 6.66
C TYR A 58 -28.63 -14.85 6.75
N MET A 59 -29.89 -14.93 7.18
CA MET A 59 -30.75 -13.77 7.43
C MET A 59 -30.93 -13.54 8.92
N GLY A 60 -31.00 -12.26 9.33
CA GLY A 60 -31.18 -11.90 10.73
C GLY A 60 -29.97 -12.21 11.62
N LEU A 61 -28.76 -12.26 11.02
CA LEU A 61 -27.50 -12.46 11.74
C LEU A 61 -27.31 -11.35 12.78
N GLU A 62 -26.88 -11.70 13.97
CA GLU A 62 -26.55 -10.71 15.00
C GLU A 62 -25.12 -10.20 14.81
N ILE A 63 -24.98 -8.94 14.41
CA ILE A 63 -23.68 -8.29 14.19
C ILE A 63 -23.53 -7.08 15.10
N SER A 64 -22.29 -6.76 15.44
CA SER A 64 -21.91 -5.58 16.20
C SER A 64 -21.73 -4.39 15.26
N GLU A 65 -22.38 -3.25 15.57
CA GLU A 65 -22.18 -2.00 14.85
C GLU A 65 -21.09 -1.17 15.53
N PRO A 66 -19.91 -1.00 14.91
CA PRO A 66 -18.82 -0.20 15.48
C PRO A 66 -19.22 1.26 15.68
N SER A 67 -18.61 1.93 16.67
CA SER A 67 -18.81 3.37 16.86
C SER A 67 -18.24 4.13 15.67
N GLN A 68 -19.01 5.09 15.19
CA GLN A 68 -18.61 6.03 14.13
C GLN A 68 -18.44 7.45 14.69
N GLU A 69 -18.38 7.58 16.02
CA GLU A 69 -18.22 8.89 16.66
C GLU A 69 -16.82 9.44 16.41
N VAL A 70 -16.74 10.63 15.83
CA VAL A 70 -15.51 11.39 15.63
C VAL A 70 -15.51 12.56 16.62
N THR A 71 -14.55 12.56 17.52
CA THR A 71 -14.41 13.58 18.57
C THR A 71 -13.62 14.80 18.07
N ASP A 72 -13.66 15.91 18.82
CA ASP A 72 -12.79 17.06 18.55
C ASP A 72 -11.30 16.68 18.71
N GLU A 73 -10.99 15.75 19.60
CA GLU A 73 -9.63 15.24 19.82
C GLU A 73 -9.09 14.47 18.61
N ASP A 74 -9.93 13.69 17.94
CA ASP A 74 -9.55 12.98 16.71
C ASP A 74 -9.22 13.99 15.60
N VAL A 75 -10.02 15.03 15.45
CA VAL A 75 -9.78 16.10 14.47
C VAL A 75 -8.47 16.83 14.75
N GLU A 76 -8.21 17.23 16.00
CA GLU A 76 -6.95 17.90 16.35
C GLU A 76 -5.74 16.95 16.22
N THR A 77 -5.90 15.66 16.50
CA THR A 77 -4.86 14.65 16.29
C THR A 77 -4.49 14.52 14.80
N GLN A 78 -5.49 14.46 13.93
CA GLN A 78 -5.25 14.41 12.48
C GLN A 78 -4.62 15.70 11.95
N ILE A 79 -5.04 16.86 12.45
CA ILE A 79 -4.44 18.15 12.10
C ILE A 79 -3.00 18.23 12.56
N ASN A 80 -2.69 17.81 13.79
CA ASN A 80 -1.32 17.79 14.32
C ASN A 80 -0.42 16.82 13.51
N TYR A 81 -0.96 15.69 13.08
CA TYR A 81 -0.27 14.79 12.17
C TYR A 81 0.06 15.49 10.84
N THR A 82 -0.92 16.21 10.26
CA THR A 82 -0.70 16.96 9.02
C THR A 82 0.35 18.07 9.19
N LEU A 83 0.32 18.79 10.31
CA LEU A 83 1.35 19.79 10.65
C LEU A 83 2.74 19.17 10.72
N SER A 84 2.89 18.04 11.40
CA SER A 84 4.16 17.33 11.54
C SER A 84 4.73 16.81 10.23
N MET A 85 3.86 16.47 9.27
CA MET A 85 4.25 15.99 7.94
C MET A 85 4.54 17.11 6.93
N ASN A 86 4.26 18.36 7.31
CA ASN A 86 4.43 19.54 6.46
C ASN A 86 5.10 20.67 7.26
N PRO A 87 6.34 20.48 7.73
CA PRO A 87 7.05 21.47 8.49
C PRO A 87 7.30 22.73 7.65
N ASN A 88 7.46 23.86 8.32
CA ASN A 88 7.81 25.12 7.68
C ASN A 88 9.34 25.17 7.45
N MET A 89 9.76 25.17 6.19
CA MET A 89 11.17 25.27 5.81
C MET A 89 11.58 26.74 5.77
N VAL A 90 12.49 27.13 6.67
CA VAL A 90 12.96 28.51 6.80
C VAL A 90 14.39 28.61 6.32
N GLU A 91 14.66 29.54 5.40
CA GLU A 91 16.02 29.80 4.90
C GLU A 91 16.92 30.36 6.01
N VAL A 92 18.10 29.76 6.18
CA VAL A 92 19.11 30.14 7.16
C VAL A 92 20.27 30.82 6.42
N THR A 93 20.45 32.12 6.68
CA THR A 93 21.50 32.94 6.01
C THR A 93 22.51 33.55 6.97
N ASP A 94 22.33 33.36 8.26
CA ASP A 94 23.08 34.06 9.33
C ASP A 94 24.01 33.15 10.14
N ARG A 95 23.99 31.85 9.85
CA ARG A 95 24.85 30.82 10.48
C ARG A 95 25.25 29.73 9.51
N PRO A 96 26.34 28.99 9.79
CA PRO A 96 26.66 27.74 9.08
C PRO A 96 25.63 26.62 9.31
N ALA A 97 25.69 25.62 8.44
CA ALA A 97 24.86 24.41 8.52
C ALA A 97 25.08 23.64 9.83
N GLN A 98 24.00 23.10 10.40
CA GLN A 98 24.01 22.34 11.64
C GLN A 98 23.29 20.99 11.42
N GLU A 99 23.45 20.07 12.35
CA GLU A 99 22.69 18.83 12.39
C GLU A 99 21.19 19.13 12.44
N GLY A 100 20.40 18.46 11.62
CA GLY A 100 18.97 18.68 11.43
C GLY A 100 18.60 19.70 10.35
N ASP A 101 19.54 20.52 9.87
CA ASP A 101 19.27 21.41 8.74
C ASP A 101 19.09 20.63 7.42
N VAL A 102 18.28 21.14 6.52
CA VAL A 102 18.21 20.70 5.14
C VAL A 102 19.11 21.58 4.29
N VAL A 103 20.16 20.97 3.73
CA VAL A 103 21.07 21.66 2.83
C VAL A 103 20.77 21.28 1.38
N ASN A 104 20.61 22.28 0.52
CA ASN A 104 20.59 22.06 -0.93
C ASN A 104 22.02 22.03 -1.44
N ILE A 105 22.43 20.93 -2.08
CA ILE A 105 23.81 20.68 -2.47
C ILE A 105 23.92 20.26 -3.94
N ASP A 106 25.04 20.63 -4.55
CA ASP A 106 25.55 19.97 -5.75
C ASP A 106 26.73 19.11 -5.31
N TYR A 107 26.84 17.89 -5.82
CA TYR A 107 27.97 17.02 -5.50
C TYR A 107 28.46 16.20 -6.68
N VAL A 108 29.75 15.87 -6.67
CA VAL A 108 30.39 14.97 -7.62
C VAL A 108 31.29 14.01 -6.85
N GLY A 109 30.97 12.71 -6.92
CA GLY A 109 31.79 11.63 -6.36
C GLY A 109 32.86 11.16 -7.35
N LEU A 110 34.09 11.15 -6.88
CA LEU A 110 35.27 10.77 -7.66
C LEU A 110 35.93 9.53 -7.06
N LYS A 111 36.17 8.50 -7.89
CA LYS A 111 37.04 7.38 -7.55
C LYS A 111 38.32 7.48 -8.40
N ASP A 112 39.47 7.54 -7.77
CA ASP A 112 40.76 7.75 -8.46
C ASP A 112 40.76 8.99 -9.37
N GLY A 113 40.02 10.04 -8.98
CA GLY A 113 39.89 11.29 -9.73
C GLY A 113 38.93 11.22 -10.93
N VAL A 114 38.16 10.17 -11.09
CA VAL A 114 37.18 9.99 -12.16
C VAL A 114 35.76 9.88 -11.55
N ALA A 115 34.81 10.66 -12.08
CA ALA A 115 33.44 10.60 -11.63
C ALA A 115 32.83 9.21 -11.90
N PHE A 116 32.06 8.69 -10.94
CA PHE A 116 31.41 7.39 -11.06
C PHE A 116 29.88 7.54 -11.19
N ASP A 117 29.26 6.55 -11.83
CA ASP A 117 27.80 6.54 -12.05
C ASP A 117 27.04 6.54 -10.72
N GLY A 118 26.03 7.43 -10.63
CA GLY A 118 25.24 7.62 -9.42
C GLY A 118 25.91 8.48 -8.35
N GLY A 119 27.15 8.96 -8.58
CA GLY A 119 27.88 9.81 -7.66
C GLY A 119 27.71 11.33 -7.89
N THR A 120 26.83 11.75 -8.80
CA THR A 120 26.67 13.17 -9.15
C THR A 120 25.22 13.59 -9.11
N ALA A 121 24.94 14.72 -8.46
CA ALA A 121 23.64 15.40 -8.54
C ALA A 121 23.80 16.91 -8.38
N GLU A 122 22.85 17.66 -8.89
CA GLU A 122 22.70 19.10 -8.73
C GLU A 122 21.38 19.41 -8.02
N GLY A 123 21.39 20.34 -7.07
CA GLY A 123 20.18 20.79 -6.36
C GLY A 123 19.54 19.72 -5.48
N TYR A 124 20.35 18.83 -4.89
CA TYR A 124 19.85 17.77 -4.02
C TYR A 124 19.60 18.29 -2.60
N ASP A 125 18.39 18.10 -2.06
CA ASP A 125 18.05 18.44 -0.70
C ASP A 125 18.43 17.30 0.25
N LEU A 126 19.32 17.56 1.19
CA LEU A 126 19.85 16.61 2.16
C LEU A 126 19.65 17.11 3.59
N THR A 127 18.95 16.33 4.40
CA THR A 127 18.86 16.58 5.85
C THR A 127 20.10 16.06 6.54
N LEU A 128 20.85 16.94 7.19
CA LEU A 128 22.07 16.58 7.92
C LEU A 128 21.74 15.78 9.18
N GLY A 129 22.32 14.58 9.31
CA GLY A 129 22.03 13.62 10.38
C GLY A 129 20.97 12.58 10.01
N SER A 130 20.45 12.59 8.77
CA SER A 130 19.46 11.60 8.29
C SER A 130 20.04 10.19 8.10
N GLY A 131 21.33 10.05 7.91
CA GLY A 131 21.97 8.78 7.57
C GLY A 131 21.66 8.28 6.16
N THR A 132 21.20 9.15 5.27
CA THR A 132 20.86 8.82 3.87
C THR A 132 22.11 8.59 3.01
N PHE A 133 23.21 9.26 3.35
CA PHE A 133 24.49 9.14 2.68
C PHE A 133 25.45 8.22 3.44
N ILE A 134 26.58 7.90 2.82
CA ILE A 134 27.65 7.10 3.45
C ILE A 134 28.27 7.84 4.63
N ASP A 135 28.78 7.08 5.59
CA ASP A 135 29.36 7.60 6.83
C ASP A 135 30.37 8.73 6.58
N GLY A 136 30.19 9.85 7.28
CA GLY A 136 31.04 11.01 7.21
C GLY A 136 30.67 12.05 6.15
N PHE A 137 29.75 11.75 5.23
CA PHE A 137 29.29 12.70 4.22
C PHE A 137 28.54 13.87 4.87
N GLU A 138 27.48 13.55 5.64
CA GLU A 138 26.63 14.54 6.31
C GLU A 138 27.42 15.29 7.40
N ASP A 139 28.21 14.57 8.20
CA ASP A 139 29.13 15.16 9.21
C ASP A 139 30.10 16.13 8.59
N GLY A 140 30.60 15.83 7.39
CA GLY A 140 31.53 16.67 6.65
C GLY A 140 30.92 17.99 6.18
N LEU A 141 29.60 18.11 6.13
CA LEU A 141 28.87 19.32 5.75
C LEU A 141 28.45 20.16 6.95
N ILE A 142 28.44 19.62 8.17
CA ILE A 142 28.19 20.40 9.37
C ILE A 142 29.25 21.55 9.47
N GLY A 143 28.78 22.77 9.70
CA GLY A 143 29.56 23.96 9.75
C GLY A 143 29.94 24.55 8.38
N ALA A 144 29.36 24.08 7.29
CA ALA A 144 29.51 24.68 5.96
C ALA A 144 28.69 25.97 5.83
N GLU A 145 29.23 26.94 5.09
CA GLU A 145 28.55 28.19 4.74
C GLU A 145 27.89 28.06 3.35
N ILE A 146 26.89 28.90 3.09
CA ILE A 146 26.27 28.96 1.75
C ILE A 146 27.33 29.38 0.72
N GLY A 147 27.41 28.65 -0.40
CA GLY A 147 28.39 28.83 -1.45
C GLY A 147 29.74 28.22 -1.16
N GLU A 148 29.92 27.54 -0.03
CA GLU A 148 31.17 26.85 0.30
C GLU A 148 31.30 25.55 -0.50
N GLU A 149 32.51 25.34 -1.05
CA GLU A 149 32.89 24.08 -1.68
C GLU A 149 33.70 23.26 -0.67
N ARG A 150 33.30 21.99 -0.47
CA ARG A 150 34.00 21.04 0.41
C ARG A 150 34.41 19.81 -0.35
N SER A 151 35.59 19.30 -0.02
CA SER A 151 36.12 18.03 -0.50
C SER A 151 36.10 17.03 0.66
N LEU A 152 35.33 15.97 0.52
CA LEU A 152 35.12 14.96 1.55
C LEU A 152 35.79 13.66 1.14
N ASP A 153 36.82 13.24 1.89
CA ASP A 153 37.50 11.95 1.71
C ASP A 153 36.73 10.88 2.47
N LEU A 154 36.04 10.00 1.77
CA LEU A 154 35.13 9.01 2.34
C LEU A 154 35.44 7.58 1.87
N THR A 155 34.87 6.59 2.54
CA THR A 155 34.99 5.19 2.14
C THR A 155 33.63 4.53 2.14
N PHE A 156 33.25 3.88 1.05
CA PHE A 156 32.02 3.10 0.98
C PHE A 156 32.08 1.91 1.95
N PRO A 157 30.96 1.56 2.62
CA PRO A 157 30.91 0.36 3.46
C PRO A 157 31.21 -0.91 2.66
N GLU A 158 31.80 -1.93 3.32
CA GLU A 158 32.16 -3.20 2.64
C GLU A 158 30.96 -3.98 2.10
N ASN A 159 29.79 -3.77 2.68
CA ASN A 159 28.52 -4.38 2.28
C ASN A 159 27.67 -3.48 1.36
N TYR A 160 28.29 -2.48 0.72
CA TYR A 160 27.56 -1.60 -0.21
C TYR A 160 27.02 -2.38 -1.41
N GLY A 161 25.78 -2.06 -1.82
CA GLY A 161 25.07 -2.80 -2.87
C GLY A 161 25.73 -2.81 -4.26
N ASN A 162 26.62 -1.83 -4.54
CA ASN A 162 27.44 -1.80 -5.74
C ASN A 162 28.85 -2.36 -5.44
N ALA A 163 29.13 -3.55 -5.98
CA ALA A 163 30.38 -4.27 -5.74
C ALA A 163 31.65 -3.51 -6.22
N ASP A 164 31.53 -2.60 -7.20
CA ASP A 164 32.66 -1.79 -7.71
C ASP A 164 33.03 -0.65 -6.77
N LEU A 165 32.12 -0.29 -5.87
CA LEU A 165 32.28 0.78 -4.87
C LEU A 165 32.47 0.24 -3.45
N ALA A 166 32.02 -0.96 -3.13
CA ALA A 166 32.12 -1.57 -1.81
C ALA A 166 33.57 -1.54 -1.28
N GLY A 167 33.78 -0.94 -0.09
CA GLY A 167 35.08 -0.77 0.55
C GLY A 167 36.02 0.20 -0.16
N GLN A 168 35.60 0.93 -1.20
CA GLN A 168 36.46 1.82 -1.95
C GLN A 168 36.54 3.22 -1.33
N ALA A 169 37.72 3.79 -1.34
CA ALA A 169 37.95 5.22 -1.00
C ALA A 169 37.53 6.10 -2.18
N VAL A 170 36.81 7.16 -1.88
CA VAL A 170 36.29 8.14 -2.86
C VAL A 170 36.43 9.55 -2.31
N VAL A 171 36.36 10.51 -3.19
CA VAL A 171 36.31 11.93 -2.83
C VAL A 171 35.00 12.51 -3.35
N PHE A 172 34.24 13.16 -2.48
CA PHE A 172 33.10 13.95 -2.91
C PHE A 172 33.46 15.44 -2.89
N GLU A 173 33.29 16.07 -4.03
CA GLU A 173 33.33 17.53 -4.14
C GLU A 173 31.90 18.03 -4.01
N VAL A 174 31.58 18.82 -2.98
CA VAL A 174 30.25 19.25 -2.62
C VAL A 174 30.17 20.74 -2.50
N THR A 175 29.16 21.36 -3.13
CA THR A 175 28.86 22.81 -2.99
C THR A 175 27.54 22.95 -2.25
N VAL A 176 27.48 23.78 -1.22
CA VAL A 176 26.27 24.10 -0.47
C VAL A 176 25.57 25.30 -1.11
N ASN A 177 24.39 25.08 -1.74
CA ASN A 177 23.66 26.13 -2.43
C ASN A 177 22.77 26.95 -1.51
N SER A 178 22.09 26.28 -0.55
CA SER A 178 21.25 26.92 0.47
C SER A 178 21.18 26.06 1.73
N ILE A 179 20.81 26.69 2.83
CA ILE A 179 20.57 26.02 4.11
C ILE A 179 19.15 26.40 4.55
N GLN A 180 18.38 25.40 4.97
CA GLN A 180 17.04 25.59 5.53
C GLN A 180 16.95 24.84 6.86
N GLU A 181 16.25 25.43 7.83
CA GLU A 181 15.90 24.74 9.06
C GLU A 181 14.40 24.38 9.04
N GLU A 182 14.12 23.20 9.57
CA GLU A 182 12.76 22.74 9.77
C GLU A 182 12.18 23.37 11.04
N GLN A 183 11.09 24.12 10.90
CA GLN A 183 10.34 24.66 12.03
C GLN A 183 8.96 24.03 12.08
N GLU A 184 8.39 23.90 13.28
CA GLU A 184 7.02 23.44 13.43
C GLU A 184 6.07 24.33 12.61
N ALA A 185 5.25 23.70 11.76
CA ALA A 185 4.20 24.41 11.05
C ALA A 185 3.14 24.93 12.04
N VAL A 186 2.64 26.11 11.77
CA VAL A 186 1.57 26.72 12.55
C VAL A 186 0.27 26.60 11.77
N LEU A 187 -0.79 26.14 12.43
CA LEU A 187 -2.11 26.07 11.82
C LEU A 187 -2.67 27.48 11.66
N ASP A 188 -2.55 28.01 10.47
CA ASP A 188 -3.17 29.27 10.04
C ASP A 188 -3.78 29.13 8.63
N ASP A 189 -4.46 30.18 8.16
CA ASP A 189 -5.12 30.15 6.84
C ASP A 189 -4.10 30.01 5.68
N ALA A 190 -2.86 30.42 5.86
CA ALA A 190 -1.81 30.27 4.86
C ALA A 190 -1.38 28.82 4.76
N PHE A 191 -1.18 28.12 5.90
CA PHE A 191 -0.88 26.70 5.95
C PHE A 191 -2.02 25.88 5.33
N VAL A 192 -3.28 26.18 5.68
CA VAL A 192 -4.44 25.47 5.13
C VAL A 192 -4.43 25.47 3.62
N GLN A 193 -4.13 26.60 2.98
CA GLN A 193 -4.07 26.73 1.52
C GLN A 193 -2.91 25.93 0.87
N THR A 194 -1.97 25.43 1.66
CA THR A 194 -0.90 24.55 1.16
C THR A 194 -1.25 23.08 1.23
N VAL A 195 -2.19 22.68 2.10
CA VAL A 195 -2.51 21.27 2.37
C VAL A 195 -3.91 20.85 1.94
N SER A 196 -4.81 21.81 1.66
CA SER A 196 -6.18 21.59 1.22
C SER A 196 -6.45 22.28 -0.13
N ASP A 197 -7.15 21.59 -1.01
CA ASP A 197 -7.65 22.11 -2.29
C ASP A 197 -9.05 22.73 -2.15
N THR A 198 -9.73 22.50 -1.03
CA THR A 198 -11.14 22.85 -0.80
C THR A 198 -11.33 23.89 0.30
N SER A 199 -10.51 23.86 1.33
CA SER A 199 -10.58 24.81 2.46
C SER A 199 -9.59 25.96 2.29
N THR A 200 -9.98 27.13 2.76
CA THR A 200 -9.17 28.37 2.71
C THR A 200 -8.91 28.98 4.08
N THR A 201 -9.63 28.52 5.09
CA THR A 201 -9.52 28.97 6.49
C THR A 201 -9.37 27.79 7.44
N VAL A 202 -8.81 28.05 8.63
CA VAL A 202 -8.65 27.03 9.68
C VAL A 202 -9.98 26.40 10.08
N ASP A 203 -11.05 27.19 10.16
CA ASP A 203 -12.36 26.67 10.55
C ASP A 203 -12.98 25.77 9.48
N GLU A 204 -12.81 26.11 8.18
CA GLU A 204 -13.21 25.24 7.06
C GLU A 204 -12.42 23.95 7.07
N TYR A 205 -11.10 24.02 7.29
CA TYR A 205 -10.22 22.86 7.31
C TYR A 205 -10.55 21.89 8.45
N ARG A 206 -10.89 22.40 9.65
CA ARG A 206 -11.39 21.55 10.74
C ARG A 206 -12.66 20.79 10.37
N GLN A 207 -13.56 21.44 9.62
CA GLN A 207 -14.79 20.79 9.14
C GLN A 207 -14.50 19.76 8.05
N GLU A 208 -13.58 20.04 7.12
CA GLU A 208 -13.11 19.10 6.11
C GLU A 208 -12.51 17.85 6.76
N VAL A 209 -11.55 18.03 7.69
CA VAL A 209 -10.92 16.93 8.41
C VAL A 209 -11.94 16.10 9.19
N ARG A 210 -12.90 16.74 9.85
CA ARG A 210 -13.99 16.04 10.54
C ARG A 210 -14.82 15.20 9.58
N GLN A 211 -15.23 15.78 8.46
CA GLN A 211 -16.01 15.08 7.45
C GLN A 211 -15.24 13.90 6.86
N ASP A 212 -13.95 14.07 6.58
CA ASP A 212 -13.09 12.99 6.07
C ASP A 212 -12.97 11.85 7.10
N LEU A 213 -12.83 12.16 8.39
CA LEU A 213 -12.78 11.18 9.47
C LEU A 213 -14.12 10.46 9.66
N GLU A 214 -15.24 11.18 9.60
CA GLU A 214 -16.60 10.60 9.67
C GLU A 214 -16.86 9.65 8.49
N GLU A 215 -16.46 10.04 7.27
CA GLU A 215 -16.55 9.17 6.09
C GLU A 215 -15.68 7.91 6.23
N LEU A 216 -14.44 8.06 6.73
CA LEU A 216 -13.53 6.94 6.98
C LEU A 216 -14.08 6.00 8.06
N ALA A 217 -14.61 6.56 9.16
CA ALA A 217 -15.21 5.78 10.24
C ALA A 217 -16.45 4.99 9.75
N ALA A 218 -17.31 5.63 8.95
CA ALA A 218 -18.47 4.98 8.37
C ALA A 218 -18.07 3.85 7.40
N GLN A 219 -17.05 4.08 6.57
CA GLN A 219 -16.53 3.07 5.66
C GLN A 219 -15.91 1.89 6.41
N SER A 220 -15.11 2.15 7.45
CA SER A 220 -14.53 1.10 8.29
C SER A 220 -15.62 0.29 9.00
N ALA A 221 -16.61 0.96 9.59
CA ALA A 221 -17.72 0.28 10.24
C ALA A 221 -18.53 -0.60 9.26
N GLN A 222 -18.73 -0.14 8.02
CA GLN A 222 -19.40 -0.93 7.00
C GLN A 222 -18.62 -2.20 6.64
N ILE A 223 -17.29 -2.08 6.48
CA ILE A 223 -16.40 -3.23 6.21
C ILE A 223 -16.42 -4.22 7.37
N ASP A 224 -16.34 -3.73 8.61
CA ASP A 224 -16.38 -4.58 9.80
C ASP A 224 -17.71 -5.35 9.90
N MET A 225 -18.83 -4.67 9.65
CA MET A 225 -20.15 -5.33 9.63
C MET A 225 -20.27 -6.37 8.50
N GLN A 226 -19.73 -6.07 7.31
CA GLN A 226 -19.71 -7.03 6.19
C GLN A 226 -18.88 -8.27 6.54
N ASN A 227 -17.70 -8.10 7.14
CA ASN A 227 -16.85 -9.21 7.56
C ASN A 227 -17.56 -10.07 8.62
N GLN A 228 -18.15 -9.47 9.65
CA GLN A 228 -18.91 -10.20 10.65
C GLN A 228 -20.07 -10.99 10.04
N ALA A 229 -20.83 -10.36 9.14
CA ALA A 229 -22.00 -11.00 8.52
C ALA A 229 -21.62 -12.19 7.63
N ILE A 230 -20.56 -12.06 6.81
CA ILE A 230 -20.09 -13.15 5.96
C ILE A 230 -19.47 -14.28 6.76
N GLU A 231 -18.68 -13.99 7.80
CA GLU A 231 -18.11 -14.99 8.71
C GLU A 231 -19.20 -15.81 9.41
N LEU A 232 -20.28 -15.17 9.88
CA LEU A 232 -21.42 -15.85 10.49
C LEU A 232 -22.18 -16.70 9.46
N ALA A 233 -22.37 -16.20 8.25
CA ALA A 233 -23.00 -16.96 7.18
C ALA A 233 -22.16 -18.21 6.79
N ILE A 234 -20.84 -18.09 6.74
CA ILE A 234 -19.92 -19.21 6.52
C ILE A 234 -20.01 -20.22 7.68
N ALA A 235 -19.94 -19.74 8.93
CA ALA A 235 -19.99 -20.59 10.12
C ALA A 235 -21.28 -21.39 10.24
N ASN A 236 -22.40 -20.84 9.75
CA ASN A 236 -23.70 -21.49 9.72
C ASN A 236 -23.87 -22.46 8.54
N SER A 237 -22.97 -22.43 7.56
CA SER A 237 -23.05 -23.23 6.33
C SER A 237 -22.26 -24.53 6.44
N THR A 238 -22.52 -25.47 5.53
CA THR A 238 -21.76 -26.74 5.41
C THR A 238 -21.20 -26.88 4.01
N PHE A 239 -19.94 -27.35 3.92
CA PHE A 239 -19.22 -27.46 2.66
C PHE A 239 -18.96 -28.94 2.33
N GLU A 240 -19.05 -29.29 1.05
CA GLU A 240 -18.65 -30.60 0.51
C GLU A 240 -17.64 -30.40 -0.62
N GLY A 241 -16.55 -31.18 -0.64
CA GLY A 241 -15.50 -31.08 -1.65
C GLY A 241 -14.61 -29.84 -1.55
N LEU A 242 -14.69 -29.06 -0.46
CA LEU A 242 -13.89 -27.86 -0.26
C LEU A 242 -12.41 -28.19 -0.10
N ASP A 243 -12.08 -29.23 0.67
CA ASP A 243 -10.68 -29.63 0.88
C ASP A 243 -9.98 -29.99 -0.43
N GLU A 244 -10.68 -30.71 -1.32
CA GLU A 244 -10.16 -31.07 -2.63
C GLU A 244 -9.96 -29.85 -3.53
N GLN A 245 -10.86 -28.88 -3.47
CA GLN A 245 -10.71 -27.60 -4.18
C GLN A 245 -9.50 -26.83 -3.65
N VAL A 246 -9.39 -26.64 -2.34
CA VAL A 246 -8.30 -25.93 -1.68
C VAL A 246 -6.95 -26.58 -1.99
N ASP A 247 -6.86 -27.91 -1.94
CA ASP A 247 -5.64 -28.64 -2.28
C ASP A 247 -5.20 -28.39 -3.72
N ALA A 248 -6.14 -28.40 -4.65
CA ALA A 248 -5.86 -28.20 -6.07
C ALA A 248 -5.43 -26.75 -6.36
N GLU A 249 -6.13 -25.77 -5.78
CA GLU A 249 -5.81 -24.34 -5.91
C GLU A 249 -4.46 -24.02 -5.27
N PHE A 250 -4.21 -24.55 -4.06
CA PHE A 250 -2.94 -24.35 -3.37
C PHE A 250 -1.76 -24.87 -4.21
N GLN A 251 -1.88 -26.10 -4.75
CA GLN A 251 -0.81 -26.66 -5.57
C GLN A 251 -0.58 -25.84 -6.85
N ALA A 252 -1.65 -25.39 -7.51
CA ALA A 252 -1.54 -24.56 -8.71
C ALA A 252 -0.84 -23.22 -8.43
N GLN A 253 -1.23 -22.53 -7.36
CA GLN A 253 -0.62 -21.25 -6.96
C GLN A 253 0.84 -21.43 -6.50
N LEU A 254 1.14 -22.52 -5.77
CA LEU A 254 2.49 -22.83 -5.32
C LEU A 254 3.42 -23.09 -6.50
N ASP A 255 2.95 -23.87 -7.49
CA ASP A 255 3.72 -24.18 -8.69
C ASP A 255 4.00 -22.92 -9.52
N GLU A 256 3.00 -22.03 -9.69
CA GLU A 256 3.14 -20.78 -10.42
C GLU A 256 4.11 -19.82 -9.70
N MET A 257 3.96 -19.67 -8.38
CA MET A 257 4.85 -18.83 -7.58
C MET A 257 6.28 -19.38 -7.62
N THR A 258 6.46 -20.69 -7.48
CA THR A 258 7.78 -21.33 -7.56
C THR A 258 8.45 -21.01 -8.90
N ALA A 259 7.73 -21.17 -10.00
CA ALA A 259 8.25 -20.88 -11.33
C ALA A 259 8.63 -19.40 -11.51
N ALA A 260 7.87 -18.47 -10.93
CA ALA A 260 8.15 -17.04 -10.97
C ALA A 260 9.39 -16.67 -10.14
N LEU A 261 9.52 -17.23 -8.94
CA LEU A 261 10.65 -16.98 -8.03
C LEU A 261 11.96 -17.58 -8.57
N GLU A 262 11.91 -18.77 -9.19
CA GLU A 262 13.07 -19.40 -9.82
C GLU A 262 13.68 -18.54 -10.93
N GLN A 263 12.87 -17.79 -11.68
CA GLN A 263 13.36 -16.85 -12.70
C GLN A 263 14.21 -15.72 -12.08
N SER A 264 13.93 -15.37 -10.82
CA SER A 264 14.67 -14.36 -10.06
C SER A 264 15.77 -14.96 -9.16
N GLY A 265 15.95 -16.30 -9.19
CA GLY A 265 16.92 -17.01 -8.36
C GLY A 265 16.60 -17.04 -6.88
N ILE A 266 15.32 -16.83 -6.51
CA ILE A 266 14.84 -16.81 -5.12
C ILE A 266 14.09 -18.10 -4.85
N SER A 267 14.35 -18.76 -3.71
CA SER A 267 13.57 -19.91 -3.27
C SER A 267 12.31 -19.48 -2.50
N ILE A 268 11.30 -20.38 -2.40
CA ILE A 268 10.12 -20.11 -1.55
C ILE A 268 10.51 -19.88 -0.09
N ALA A 269 11.51 -20.61 0.41
CA ALA A 269 12.01 -20.45 1.77
C ALA A 269 12.64 -19.05 1.99
N ASP A 270 13.41 -18.55 1.01
CA ASP A 270 13.97 -17.19 1.07
C ASP A 270 12.86 -16.13 1.00
N TYR A 271 11.87 -16.34 0.12
CA TYR A 271 10.71 -15.47 0.00
C TYR A 271 9.89 -15.42 1.29
N ALA A 272 9.56 -16.57 1.88
CA ALA A 272 8.86 -16.65 3.17
C ALA A 272 9.62 -15.92 4.29
N SER A 273 10.95 -16.02 4.30
CA SER A 273 11.80 -15.35 5.28
C SER A 273 11.72 -13.81 5.21
N MET A 274 11.44 -13.23 4.04
CA MET A 274 11.21 -11.77 3.89
C MET A 274 9.97 -11.30 4.65
N TYR A 275 9.01 -12.20 4.89
CA TYR A 275 7.81 -11.96 5.69
C TYR A 275 7.92 -12.46 7.14
N GLY A 276 9.12 -12.87 7.56
CA GLY A 276 9.37 -13.38 8.90
C GLY A 276 8.78 -14.76 9.17
N MET A 277 8.51 -15.55 8.12
CA MET A 277 7.95 -16.90 8.19
C MET A 277 8.97 -17.93 7.73
N ASP A 278 8.83 -19.18 8.18
CA ASP A 278 9.43 -20.31 7.51
C ASP A 278 8.53 -20.81 6.37
N GLU A 279 9.06 -21.66 5.51
CA GLU A 279 8.34 -22.20 4.35
C GLU A 279 7.04 -22.93 4.74
N ALA A 280 7.05 -23.65 5.86
CA ALA A 280 5.86 -24.36 6.34
C ALA A 280 4.78 -23.38 6.79
N GLY A 281 5.14 -22.36 7.57
CA GLY A 281 4.23 -21.32 8.01
C GLY A 281 3.65 -20.50 6.84
N PHE A 282 4.48 -20.25 5.81
CA PHE A 282 4.03 -19.57 4.61
C PHE A 282 3.02 -20.42 3.81
N ASN A 283 3.29 -21.73 3.67
CA ASN A 283 2.38 -22.65 2.99
C ASN A 283 1.04 -22.79 3.76
N ASP A 284 1.09 -22.86 5.08
CA ASP A 284 -0.12 -22.89 5.94
C ASP A 284 -0.93 -21.60 5.79
N TYR A 285 -0.25 -20.44 5.76
CA TYR A 285 -0.89 -19.14 5.53
C TYR A 285 -1.57 -19.07 4.15
N MET A 286 -0.86 -19.47 3.07
CA MET A 286 -1.45 -19.52 1.73
C MET A 286 -2.67 -20.42 1.68
N ARG A 287 -2.58 -21.64 2.23
CA ARG A 287 -3.68 -22.59 2.25
C ARG A 287 -4.90 -22.05 2.98
N SER A 288 -4.70 -21.46 4.17
CA SER A 288 -5.76 -20.85 4.95
C SER A 288 -6.43 -19.69 4.20
N SER A 289 -5.64 -18.88 3.49
CA SER A 289 -6.16 -17.79 2.66
C SER A 289 -7.01 -18.31 1.51
N ILE A 290 -6.56 -19.35 0.80
CA ILE A 290 -7.30 -19.99 -0.29
C ILE A 290 -8.64 -20.58 0.23
N GLU A 291 -8.60 -21.28 1.38
CA GLU A 291 -9.78 -21.84 2.00
C GLU A 291 -10.81 -20.75 2.35
N SER A 292 -10.38 -19.68 3.00
CA SER A 292 -11.24 -18.55 3.35
C SER A 292 -11.88 -17.92 2.10
N ASN A 293 -11.09 -17.73 1.05
CA ASN A 293 -11.56 -17.16 -0.21
C ASN A 293 -12.59 -18.08 -0.90
N ALA A 294 -12.32 -19.38 -0.95
CA ALA A 294 -13.25 -20.35 -1.52
C ALA A 294 -14.58 -20.40 -0.74
N GLN A 295 -14.53 -20.34 0.59
CA GLN A 295 -15.73 -20.29 1.43
C GLN A 295 -16.57 -19.03 1.15
N VAL A 296 -15.92 -17.85 1.09
CA VAL A 296 -16.61 -16.59 0.76
C VAL A 296 -17.25 -16.67 -0.64
N ALA A 297 -16.50 -17.12 -1.64
CA ALA A 297 -16.99 -17.22 -3.01
C ALA A 297 -18.21 -18.16 -3.11
N LEU A 298 -18.14 -19.34 -2.51
CA LEU A 298 -19.24 -20.34 -2.51
C LEU A 298 -20.49 -19.81 -1.79
N VAL A 299 -20.33 -19.21 -0.61
CA VAL A 299 -21.45 -18.66 0.16
C VAL A 299 -22.06 -17.46 -0.56
N CYS A 300 -21.24 -16.53 -1.07
CA CYS A 300 -21.76 -15.38 -1.83
C CYS A 300 -22.47 -15.82 -3.10
N GLN A 301 -21.94 -16.79 -3.84
CA GLN A 301 -22.60 -17.31 -5.02
C GLN A 301 -23.96 -17.94 -4.67
N ALA A 302 -24.01 -18.80 -3.66
CA ALA A 302 -25.24 -19.48 -3.25
C ALA A 302 -26.31 -18.50 -2.74
N ILE A 303 -25.94 -17.46 -1.98
CA ILE A 303 -26.86 -16.41 -1.54
C ILE A 303 -27.34 -15.59 -2.74
N ALA A 304 -26.45 -15.21 -3.65
CA ALA A 304 -26.80 -14.47 -4.86
C ALA A 304 -27.80 -15.24 -5.72
N GLU A 305 -27.64 -16.56 -5.86
CA GLU A 305 -28.58 -17.43 -6.57
C GLU A 305 -29.93 -17.53 -5.84
N ALA A 306 -29.93 -17.68 -4.52
CA ALA A 306 -31.14 -17.78 -3.69
C ALA A 306 -31.98 -16.49 -3.73
N GLU A 307 -31.31 -15.33 -3.69
CA GLU A 307 -31.96 -14.01 -3.61
C GLU A 307 -32.07 -13.29 -4.98
N GLY A 308 -31.50 -13.89 -6.05
CA GLY A 308 -31.54 -13.32 -7.41
C GLY A 308 -30.68 -12.08 -7.57
N LEU A 309 -29.59 -11.95 -6.79
CA LEU A 309 -28.66 -10.83 -6.83
C LEU A 309 -27.68 -11.00 -8.01
N GLN A 310 -27.59 -9.98 -8.85
CA GLN A 310 -26.65 -9.94 -9.98
C GLN A 310 -25.82 -8.67 -9.92
N ALA A 311 -24.57 -8.75 -10.38
CA ALA A 311 -23.72 -7.58 -10.52
C ALA A 311 -24.28 -6.63 -11.58
N GLU A 312 -24.42 -5.37 -11.24
CA GLU A 312 -24.83 -4.28 -12.11
C GLU A 312 -23.66 -3.31 -12.35
N ASP A 313 -23.79 -2.38 -13.30
CA ASP A 313 -22.73 -1.41 -13.60
C ASP A 313 -22.41 -0.53 -12.38
N ALA A 314 -23.41 -0.23 -11.54
CA ALA A 314 -23.21 0.52 -10.30
C ALA A 314 -22.33 -0.25 -9.29
N ASP A 315 -22.55 -1.56 -9.17
CA ASP A 315 -21.78 -2.42 -8.26
C ASP A 315 -20.31 -2.53 -8.71
N ARG A 316 -20.08 -2.63 -10.04
CA ARG A 316 -18.72 -2.64 -10.63
C ARG A 316 -17.97 -1.32 -10.39
N LEU A 317 -18.72 -0.20 -10.51
CA LEU A 317 -18.14 1.12 -10.25
C LEU A 317 -17.78 1.28 -8.77
N GLU A 318 -18.58 0.72 -7.87
CA GLU A 318 -18.29 0.72 -6.43
C GLU A 318 -17.00 -0.06 -6.14
N VAL A 319 -16.84 -1.26 -6.74
CA VAL A 319 -15.57 -2.00 -6.68
C VAL A 319 -14.42 -1.16 -7.21
N ALA A 320 -14.56 -0.51 -8.38
CA ALA A 320 -13.49 0.31 -8.96
C ALA A 320 -13.07 1.46 -8.03
N LYS A 321 -14.03 2.09 -7.34
CA LYS A 321 -13.75 3.16 -6.38
C LYS A 321 -12.93 2.70 -5.18
N LEU A 322 -13.06 1.46 -4.72
CA LEU A 322 -12.22 0.90 -3.66
C LEU A 322 -10.73 0.87 -4.07
N TYR A 323 -10.45 0.80 -5.37
CA TYR A 323 -9.09 0.88 -5.94
C TYR A 323 -8.68 2.30 -6.33
N GLY A 324 -9.53 3.30 -6.05
CA GLY A 324 -9.29 4.69 -6.42
C GLY A 324 -9.43 4.96 -7.92
N LEU A 325 -10.26 4.16 -8.62
CA LEU A 325 -10.52 4.26 -10.05
C LEU A 325 -11.90 4.88 -10.30
N ASP A 326 -11.99 5.71 -11.34
CA ASP A 326 -13.23 6.36 -11.76
C ASP A 326 -14.10 5.47 -12.67
N SER A 327 -13.54 4.38 -13.20
CA SER A 327 -14.21 3.44 -14.10
C SER A 327 -13.79 2.00 -13.80
N PRO A 328 -14.69 1.00 -13.95
CA PRO A 328 -14.33 -0.41 -13.83
C PRO A 328 -13.48 -0.93 -15.01
N ASP A 329 -13.32 -0.17 -16.11
CA ASP A 329 -12.64 -0.62 -17.30
C ASP A 329 -11.18 -1.00 -17.07
N GLU A 330 -10.49 -0.28 -16.18
CA GLU A 330 -9.10 -0.60 -15.82
C GLU A 330 -9.00 -1.94 -15.09
N LEU A 331 -9.94 -2.23 -14.18
CA LEU A 331 -10.00 -3.53 -13.49
C LEU A 331 -10.35 -4.65 -14.48
N VAL A 332 -11.32 -4.41 -15.37
CA VAL A 332 -11.70 -5.39 -16.41
C VAL A 332 -10.52 -5.70 -17.34
N ASN A 333 -9.74 -4.68 -17.73
CA ASN A 333 -8.56 -4.88 -18.55
C ASN A 333 -7.45 -5.65 -17.81
N ALA A 334 -7.31 -5.45 -16.50
CA ALA A 334 -6.27 -6.11 -15.69
C ALA A 334 -6.66 -7.53 -15.28
N TYR A 335 -7.91 -7.77 -14.91
CA TYR A 335 -8.36 -9.01 -14.25
C TYR A 335 -9.45 -9.78 -15.03
N GLY A 336 -10.00 -9.19 -16.09
CA GLY A 336 -11.11 -9.76 -16.86
C GLY A 336 -12.49 -9.41 -16.29
N GLN A 337 -13.51 -9.48 -17.17
CA GLN A 337 -14.90 -9.14 -16.82
C GLN A 337 -15.47 -10.05 -15.74
N GLU A 338 -15.20 -11.36 -15.81
CA GLU A 338 -15.74 -12.35 -14.87
C GLU A 338 -15.28 -12.10 -13.43
N ALA A 339 -14.00 -11.79 -13.22
CA ALA A 339 -13.46 -11.48 -11.90
C ALA A 339 -14.06 -10.19 -11.30
N VAL A 340 -14.26 -9.16 -12.14
CA VAL A 340 -14.88 -7.91 -11.71
C VAL A 340 -16.37 -8.12 -11.39
N ASP A 341 -17.09 -8.93 -12.18
CA ASP A 341 -18.49 -9.29 -11.92
C ASP A 341 -18.63 -10.11 -10.63
N GLU A 342 -17.69 -11.01 -10.37
CA GLU A 342 -17.67 -11.79 -9.13
C GLU A 342 -17.42 -10.89 -7.92
N ALA A 343 -16.44 -10.01 -7.97
CA ALA A 343 -16.16 -9.05 -6.90
C ALA A 343 -17.37 -8.14 -6.62
N ALA A 344 -17.99 -7.62 -7.67
CA ALA A 344 -19.19 -6.78 -7.56
C ALA A 344 -20.39 -7.56 -6.97
N ARG A 345 -20.60 -8.81 -7.39
CA ARG A 345 -21.62 -9.68 -6.82
C ARG A 345 -21.36 -9.99 -5.35
N ASN A 346 -20.12 -10.32 -4.99
CA ASN A 346 -19.76 -10.64 -3.61
C ASN A 346 -19.96 -9.43 -2.70
N MET A 347 -19.57 -8.24 -3.12
CA MET A 347 -19.83 -7.00 -2.39
C MET A 347 -21.32 -6.73 -2.22
N LYS A 348 -22.12 -6.93 -3.27
CA LYS A 348 -23.59 -6.79 -3.21
C LYS A 348 -24.22 -7.77 -2.22
N VAL A 349 -23.73 -9.01 -2.15
CA VAL A 349 -24.18 -10.00 -1.17
C VAL A 349 -23.79 -9.60 0.24
N MET A 350 -22.57 -9.13 0.46
CA MET A 350 -22.13 -8.66 1.79
C MET A 350 -22.96 -7.45 2.26
N ASN A 351 -23.27 -6.50 1.37
CA ASN A 351 -24.20 -5.41 1.66
C ASN A 351 -25.61 -5.94 2.02
N PHE A 352 -26.13 -6.88 1.25
CA PHE A 352 -27.42 -7.52 1.52
C PHE A 352 -27.45 -8.21 2.89
N LEU A 353 -26.40 -8.91 3.28
CA LEU A 353 -26.30 -9.54 4.60
C LEU A 353 -26.37 -8.49 5.72
N VAL A 354 -25.61 -7.39 5.61
CA VAL A 354 -25.61 -6.29 6.58
C VAL A 354 -26.98 -5.59 6.66
N GLU A 355 -27.65 -5.38 5.54
CA GLU A 355 -28.99 -4.78 5.49
C GLU A 355 -30.06 -5.64 6.19
N ASN A 356 -29.88 -6.96 6.15
CA ASN A 356 -30.82 -7.92 6.74
C ASN A 356 -30.36 -8.45 8.11
N ALA A 357 -29.26 -7.92 8.67
CA ALA A 357 -28.74 -8.29 9.97
C ALA A 357 -29.45 -7.55 11.12
N VAL A 358 -29.40 -8.13 12.30
CA VAL A 358 -29.77 -7.48 13.57
C VAL A 358 -28.53 -6.81 14.12
N ARG A 359 -28.50 -5.46 14.06
CA ARG A 359 -27.35 -4.68 14.52
C ARG A 359 -27.48 -4.35 16.01
N THR A 360 -26.43 -4.61 16.76
CA THR A 360 -26.29 -4.21 18.15
C THR A 360 -25.11 -3.24 18.28
N PRO A 361 -25.24 -2.13 19.03
CA PRO A 361 -24.10 -1.27 19.26
C PRO A 361 -22.92 -2.07 19.82
N ALA A 362 -21.71 -1.80 19.35
CA ALA A 362 -20.52 -2.39 19.96
C ALA A 362 -20.47 -2.06 21.44
N GLU A 363 -20.14 -3.02 22.29
CA GLU A 363 -19.89 -2.75 23.70
C GLU A 363 -18.70 -1.77 23.76
N THR A 364 -18.93 -0.55 24.25
CA THR A 364 -17.84 0.36 24.55
C THR A 364 -17.02 -0.29 25.66
N GLU A 365 -15.77 -0.69 25.36
CA GLU A 365 -14.84 -1.05 26.41
C GLU A 365 -14.78 0.12 27.40
N ALA A 366 -15.33 -0.11 28.59
CA ALA A 366 -15.21 0.85 29.67
C ALA A 366 -13.72 1.03 29.94
N ALA A 367 -13.21 2.23 29.68
CA ALA A 367 -11.84 2.61 30.00
C ALA A 367 -11.61 2.35 31.50
N GLU A 368 -10.83 1.31 31.86
CA GLU A 368 -10.29 1.10 33.19
C GLU A 368 -9.06 2.00 33.43
#